data_e9f435c02918bab10894fa9ac68c1ec3
#
_entry.id   e9f435c02918bab10894fa9ac68c1ec3
#
_cell.length_a   1.000
_cell.length_b   1.000
_cell.length_c   1.000
_cell.angle_alpha   90.00
_cell.angle_beta   90.00
_cell.angle_gamma   90.00
#
_symmetry.space_group_name_H-M   'P 1'
#
loop_
_entity.id
_entity.type
_entity.pdbx_description
1 polymer ?
#
loop_
_entity_poly.entity_id
_entity_poly.type
_entity_poly.pdbx_seq_one_letter_code
_entity_poly.pdbx_strand_id
1 'polypeptide(L)'
;MQEIWKIGFSTYQPEWTKWNAPYFNDYRKFDDVKSFEESPVAAFLMSEDCRCIVTGGLPVGMVSKTWVDKATRWLEIGIVIYDDQLWGDGIATNALTKWVDAIFQEIDALEHIGMTTWSGNSAMMAVAEKLGFLKEGQIRKVRYYQGKYYDSVKYGILREEWTTRA
;
A
#
# COMPACT_ATOMS: atom_id res chain seq x y z
N MET A 1 15.90 7.63 6.23
CA MET A 1 15.03 8.51 5.41
C MET A 1 15.67 8.92 4.08
N GLN A 2 16.97 9.19 4.03
CA GLN A 2 17.67 9.63 2.80
C GLN A 2 17.44 8.73 1.59
N GLU A 3 17.58 7.41 1.73
CA GLU A 3 17.36 6.48 0.61
C GLU A 3 15.90 6.46 0.13
N ILE A 4 14.94 6.50 1.04
CA ILE A 4 13.51 6.59 0.68
C ILE A 4 13.20 7.89 -0.07
N TRP A 5 13.72 9.03 0.42
CA TRP A 5 13.60 10.29 -0.31
C TRP A 5 14.17 10.18 -1.72
N LYS A 6 15.38 9.62 -1.85
CA LYS A 6 16.09 9.51 -3.12
C LYS A 6 15.29 8.70 -4.16
N ILE A 7 14.76 7.53 -3.78
CA ILE A 7 14.07 6.63 -4.71
C ILE A 7 12.59 7.00 -4.92
N GLY A 8 11.93 7.56 -3.92
CA GLY A 8 10.48 7.77 -3.93
C GLY A 8 10.04 9.23 -4.13
N PHE A 9 10.86 10.22 -3.72
CA PHE A 9 10.37 11.59 -3.55
C PHE A 9 11.29 12.70 -4.09
N SER A 10 12.43 12.35 -4.68
CA SER A 10 13.42 13.31 -5.18
C SER A 10 13.19 13.72 -6.63
N THR A 11 12.39 12.99 -7.39
CA THR A 11 12.13 13.23 -8.80
C THR A 11 10.69 13.66 -9.04
N TYR A 12 10.43 14.34 -10.17
CA TYR A 12 9.07 14.69 -10.57
C TYR A 12 8.37 13.46 -11.18
N GLN A 13 7.19 13.11 -10.65
CA GLN A 13 6.36 12.00 -11.10
C GLN A 13 7.12 10.66 -11.29
N PRO A 14 7.72 10.10 -10.22
CA PRO A 14 8.35 8.79 -10.30
C PRO A 14 7.32 7.71 -10.68
N GLU A 15 7.77 6.60 -11.26
CA GLU A 15 6.89 5.60 -11.88
C GLU A 15 5.81 5.06 -10.94
N TRP A 16 6.14 4.85 -9.65
CA TRP A 16 5.19 4.35 -8.66
C TRP A 16 3.94 5.24 -8.48
N THR A 17 4.05 6.56 -8.75
CA THR A 17 2.91 7.48 -8.60
C THR A 17 1.80 7.23 -9.61
N LYS A 18 2.10 6.61 -10.75
CA LYS A 18 1.11 6.26 -11.76
C LYS A 18 0.15 5.15 -11.33
N TRP A 19 0.52 4.40 -10.31
CA TRP A 19 -0.22 3.23 -9.83
C TRP A 19 -0.88 3.47 -8.47
N ASN A 20 -0.30 4.36 -7.67
CA ASN A 20 -0.78 4.68 -6.33
C ASN A 20 -1.85 5.79 -6.37
N ALA A 21 -3.08 5.43 -6.71
CA ALA A 21 -4.23 6.33 -6.75
C ALA A 21 -3.96 7.65 -7.51
N PRO A 22 -3.44 7.61 -8.76
CA PRO A 22 -2.95 8.80 -9.48
C PRO A 22 -4.03 9.86 -9.75
N TYR A 23 -5.29 9.48 -9.64
CA TYR A 23 -6.45 10.37 -9.80
C TYR A 23 -6.62 11.38 -8.67
N PHE A 24 -5.93 11.20 -7.53
CA PHE A 24 -5.92 12.21 -6.46
C PHE A 24 -4.90 13.32 -6.72
N ASN A 25 -3.86 13.05 -7.53
CA ASN A 25 -2.79 13.99 -7.86
C ASN A 25 -2.17 14.66 -6.62
N ASP A 26 -1.94 13.88 -5.58
CA ASP A 26 -1.45 14.32 -4.26
C ASP A 26 0.06 14.18 -4.08
N TYR A 27 0.76 13.65 -5.10
CA TYR A 27 2.21 13.50 -5.06
C TYR A 27 2.93 14.85 -5.01
N ARG A 28 3.90 14.94 -4.09
CA ARG A 28 4.80 16.09 -3.95
C ARG A 28 6.25 15.64 -4.02
N LYS A 29 7.01 16.26 -4.91
CA LYS A 29 8.47 16.18 -4.94
C LYS A 29 9.07 17.02 -3.82
N PHE A 30 10.18 16.57 -3.23
CA PHE A 30 10.99 17.33 -2.29
C PHE A 30 12.38 17.55 -2.85
N ASP A 31 12.86 18.80 -2.85
CA ASP A 31 14.13 19.17 -3.48
C ASP A 31 15.35 18.70 -2.69
N ASP A 32 15.20 18.50 -1.39
CA ASP A 32 16.24 17.99 -0.52
C ASP A 32 15.67 17.07 0.57
N VAL A 33 16.57 16.29 1.19
CA VAL A 33 16.20 15.31 2.22
C VAL A 33 15.63 15.98 3.48
N LYS A 34 16.10 17.17 3.83
CA LYS A 34 15.64 17.89 5.02
C LYS A 34 14.17 18.30 4.88
N SER A 35 13.81 18.90 3.76
CA SER A 35 12.41 19.26 3.47
C SER A 35 11.48 18.05 3.44
N PHE A 36 11.99 16.89 2.99
CA PHE A 36 11.26 15.64 3.07
C PHE A 36 11.08 15.16 4.52
N GLU A 37 12.15 15.15 5.33
CA GLU A 37 12.12 14.71 6.73
C GLU A 37 11.20 15.55 7.62
N GLU A 38 11.05 16.84 7.30
CA GLU A 38 10.14 17.77 7.98
C GLU A 38 8.68 17.66 7.49
N SER A 39 8.39 16.79 6.53
CA SER A 39 7.07 16.67 5.89
C SER A 39 6.11 15.73 6.62
N PRO A 40 4.77 15.90 6.44
CA PRO A 40 3.78 14.94 6.92
C PRO A 40 3.97 13.54 6.35
N VAL A 41 4.54 13.42 5.13
CA VAL A 41 4.84 12.13 4.50
C VAL A 41 5.89 11.39 5.31
N ALA A 42 6.99 12.04 5.65
CA ALA A 42 8.04 11.43 6.48
C ALA A 42 7.51 11.08 7.88
N ALA A 43 6.70 11.95 8.48
CA ALA A 43 6.06 11.66 9.77
C ALA A 43 5.19 10.39 9.70
N PHE A 44 4.42 10.22 8.64
CA PHE A 44 3.64 8.99 8.42
C PHE A 44 4.54 7.76 8.24
N LEU A 45 5.57 7.84 7.41
CA LEU A 45 6.52 6.75 7.18
C LEU A 45 7.24 6.29 8.46
N MET A 46 7.41 7.19 9.43
CA MET A 46 8.04 6.91 10.73
C MET A 46 7.04 6.53 11.83
N SER A 47 5.75 6.50 11.52
CA SER A 47 4.70 6.16 12.49
C SER A 47 4.62 4.65 12.75
N GLU A 48 3.87 4.28 13.80
CA GLU A 48 3.54 2.88 14.11
C GLU A 48 2.62 2.22 13.06
N ASP A 49 1.96 3.01 12.22
CA ASP A 49 1.07 2.54 11.17
C ASP A 49 1.82 2.21 9.86
N CYS A 50 3.13 2.38 9.83
CA CYS A 50 3.96 2.13 8.67
C CYS A 50 5.16 1.24 9.01
N ARG A 51 5.57 0.40 8.05
CA ARG A 51 6.83 -0.38 8.12
C ARG A 51 7.58 -0.25 6.80
N CYS A 52 8.89 -0.10 6.91
CA CYS A 52 9.78 -0.04 5.77
C CYS A 52 9.99 -1.44 5.18
N ILE A 53 9.91 -1.54 3.86
CA ILE A 53 10.32 -2.74 3.12
C ILE A 53 11.80 -2.61 2.81
N VAL A 54 12.58 -3.59 3.26
CA VAL A 54 14.03 -3.65 3.03
C VAL A 54 14.37 -4.90 2.24
N THR A 55 15.14 -4.75 1.17
CA THR A 55 15.71 -5.85 0.40
C THR A 55 17.17 -5.57 0.10
N GLY A 56 18.05 -6.60 0.21
CA GLY A 56 19.49 -6.40 0.04
C GLY A 56 20.13 -5.37 0.99
N GLY A 57 19.51 -5.12 2.16
CA GLY A 57 19.97 -4.11 3.12
C GLY A 57 19.54 -2.66 2.76
N LEU A 58 18.79 -2.44 1.66
CA LEU A 58 18.32 -1.13 1.23
C LEU A 58 16.81 -0.99 1.40
N PRO A 59 16.33 0.17 1.86
CA PRO A 59 14.91 0.48 1.92
C PRO A 59 14.37 0.71 0.50
N VAL A 60 13.32 -0.01 0.11
CA VAL A 60 12.76 0.02 -1.25
C VAL A 60 11.28 0.38 -1.32
N GLY A 61 10.61 0.43 -0.19
CA GLY A 61 9.17 0.68 -0.15
C GLY A 61 8.62 0.72 1.27
N MET A 62 7.30 0.68 1.36
CA MET A 62 6.60 0.64 2.64
C MET A 62 5.35 -0.22 2.57
N VAL A 63 4.93 -0.76 3.72
CA VAL A 63 3.58 -1.22 3.97
C VAL A 63 2.95 -0.33 5.04
N SER A 64 1.64 -0.16 4.98
CA SER A 64 0.91 0.67 5.93
C SER A 64 -0.39 0.02 6.38
N LYS A 65 -0.93 0.49 7.51
CA LYS A 65 -2.28 0.23 7.98
C LYS A 65 -3.01 1.55 8.22
N THR A 66 -4.30 1.57 7.98
CA THR A 66 -5.14 2.74 8.21
C THR A 66 -6.50 2.27 8.73
N TRP A 67 -6.93 2.83 9.84
CA TRP A 67 -8.30 2.60 10.32
C TRP A 67 -9.29 3.38 9.46
N VAL A 68 -10.17 2.67 8.76
CA VAL A 68 -11.34 3.28 8.14
C VAL A 68 -12.32 3.70 9.22
N ASP A 69 -12.53 2.82 10.20
CA ASP A 69 -13.27 3.10 11.42
C ASP A 69 -12.73 2.23 12.57
N LYS A 70 -12.13 2.87 13.56
CA LYS A 70 -11.52 2.17 14.69
C LYS A 70 -12.56 1.57 15.65
N ALA A 71 -13.71 2.22 15.80
CA ALA A 71 -14.77 1.76 16.71
C ALA A 71 -15.41 0.47 16.20
N THR A 72 -15.57 0.33 14.89
CA THR A 72 -16.09 -0.89 14.26
C THR A 72 -15.00 -1.90 13.87
N ARG A 73 -13.72 -1.60 14.17
CA ARG A 73 -12.56 -2.43 13.86
C ARG A 73 -12.36 -2.65 12.34
N TRP A 74 -12.66 -1.64 11.55
CA TRP A 74 -12.45 -1.68 10.11
C TRP A 74 -11.09 -1.08 9.76
N LEU A 75 -10.16 -1.93 9.33
CA LEU A 75 -8.79 -1.57 8.99
C LEU A 75 -8.48 -1.95 7.54
N GLU A 76 -7.81 -1.07 6.82
CA GLU A 76 -7.26 -1.34 5.49
C GLU A 76 -5.74 -1.23 5.51
N ILE A 77 -5.09 -2.02 4.65
CA ILE A 77 -3.64 -1.99 4.44
C ILE A 77 -3.29 -1.44 3.08
N GLY A 78 -2.09 -0.88 2.98
CA GLY A 78 -1.50 -0.39 1.74
C GLY A 78 -0.06 -0.84 1.57
N ILE A 79 0.44 -0.73 0.33
CA ILE A 79 1.82 -1.02 -0.02
C ILE A 79 2.26 -0.11 -1.16
N VAL A 80 3.51 0.35 -1.09
CA VAL A 80 4.21 1.00 -2.20
C VAL A 80 5.62 0.45 -2.28
N ILE A 81 6.02 -0.03 -3.46
CA ILE A 81 7.41 -0.29 -3.82
C ILE A 81 7.86 0.89 -4.68
N TYR A 82 8.77 1.72 -4.18
CA TYR A 82 9.22 2.95 -4.85
C TYR A 82 10.11 2.69 -6.06
N ASP A 83 10.92 1.61 -6.01
CA ASP A 83 11.83 1.21 -7.07
C ASP A 83 11.11 0.29 -8.05
N ASP A 84 10.80 0.78 -9.24
CA ASP A 84 10.10 0.02 -10.28
C ASP A 84 10.94 -1.13 -10.88
N GLN A 85 12.27 -1.10 -10.73
CA GLN A 85 13.15 -2.18 -11.14
C GLN A 85 12.93 -3.47 -10.32
N LEU A 86 12.32 -3.35 -9.15
CA LEU A 86 12.03 -4.45 -8.24
C LEU A 86 10.62 -5.02 -8.38
N TRP A 87 9.85 -4.51 -9.33
CA TRP A 87 8.50 -5.02 -9.56
C TRP A 87 8.52 -6.36 -10.29
N GLY A 88 7.61 -7.26 -9.92
CA GLY A 88 7.55 -8.62 -10.46
C GLY A 88 8.34 -9.67 -9.67
N ASP A 89 9.26 -9.28 -8.79
CA ASP A 89 10.13 -10.19 -8.01
C ASP A 89 9.46 -10.77 -6.75
N GLY A 90 8.16 -10.58 -6.57
CA GLY A 90 7.41 -11.12 -5.44
C GLY A 90 7.59 -10.37 -4.12
N ILE A 91 8.31 -9.24 -4.11
CA ILE A 91 8.56 -8.42 -2.91
C ILE A 91 7.25 -7.97 -2.28
N ALA A 92 6.28 -7.50 -3.09
CA ALA A 92 4.99 -7.06 -2.58
C ALA A 92 4.23 -8.18 -1.88
N THR A 93 4.17 -9.37 -2.48
CA THR A 93 3.52 -10.55 -1.89
C THR A 93 4.18 -10.92 -0.56
N ASN A 94 5.52 -10.98 -0.51
CA ASN A 94 6.26 -11.31 0.71
C ASN A 94 6.06 -10.26 1.81
N ALA A 95 6.14 -8.98 1.48
CA ALA A 95 5.98 -7.89 2.42
C ALA A 95 4.56 -7.85 3.02
N LEU A 96 3.53 -8.00 2.18
CA LEU A 96 2.14 -8.03 2.63
C LEU A 96 1.82 -9.29 3.45
N THR A 97 2.39 -10.45 3.11
CA THR A 97 2.24 -11.65 3.96
C THR A 97 2.70 -11.38 5.38
N LYS A 98 3.93 -10.88 5.53
CA LYS A 98 4.49 -10.54 6.85
C LYS A 98 3.70 -9.45 7.57
N TRP A 99 3.19 -8.49 6.81
CA TRP A 99 2.43 -7.38 7.38
C TRP A 99 1.08 -7.82 7.92
N VAL A 100 0.33 -8.65 7.17
CA VAL A 100 -0.94 -9.23 7.61
C VAL A 100 -0.74 -10.14 8.83
N ASP A 101 0.32 -10.98 8.82
CA ASP A 101 0.69 -11.79 10.00
C ASP A 101 0.91 -10.91 11.23
N ALA A 102 1.71 -9.85 11.07
CA ALA A 102 2.02 -8.94 12.18
C ALA A 102 0.76 -8.23 12.71
N ILE A 103 -0.12 -7.74 11.83
CA ILE A 103 -1.36 -7.06 12.22
C ILE A 103 -2.29 -8.01 12.99
N PHE A 104 -2.49 -9.23 12.49
CA PHE A 104 -3.34 -10.21 13.18
C PHE A 104 -2.74 -10.70 14.50
N GLN A 105 -1.42 -10.71 14.64
CA GLN A 105 -0.75 -11.00 15.91
C GLN A 105 -0.83 -9.84 16.92
N GLU A 106 -0.73 -8.60 16.42
CA GLU A 106 -0.76 -7.39 17.25
C GLU A 106 -2.18 -7.03 17.74
N ILE A 107 -3.20 -7.31 16.92
CA ILE A 107 -4.59 -6.89 17.17
C ILE A 107 -5.51 -8.12 17.23
N ASP A 108 -5.55 -8.78 18.38
CA ASP A 108 -6.32 -10.03 18.58
C ASP A 108 -7.82 -9.90 18.23
N ALA A 109 -8.40 -8.74 18.47
CA ALA A 109 -9.82 -8.49 18.23
C ALA A 109 -10.16 -8.14 16.76
N LEU A 110 -9.17 -8.11 15.86
CA LEU A 110 -9.38 -7.80 14.46
C LEU A 110 -9.76 -9.07 13.69
N GLU A 111 -10.92 -9.08 13.06
CA GLU A 111 -11.41 -10.22 12.28
C GLU A 111 -11.25 -10.04 10.76
N HIS A 112 -11.06 -8.81 10.29
CA HIS A 112 -11.00 -8.47 8.86
C HIS A 112 -9.88 -7.49 8.57
N ILE A 113 -9.12 -7.75 7.50
CA ILE A 113 -8.18 -6.78 6.91
C ILE A 113 -8.63 -6.49 5.49
N GLY A 114 -8.89 -5.22 5.21
CA GLY A 114 -9.27 -4.73 3.89
C GLY A 114 -8.10 -4.17 3.09
N MET A 115 -8.36 -3.98 1.80
CA MET A 115 -7.45 -3.35 0.86
C MET A 115 -8.26 -2.69 -0.25
N THR A 116 -8.04 -1.42 -0.51
CA THR A 116 -8.70 -0.71 -1.61
C THR A 116 -7.69 -0.37 -2.70
N THR A 117 -8.05 -0.69 -3.93
CA THR A 117 -7.30 -0.30 -5.13
C THR A 117 -8.26 0.20 -6.22
N TRP A 118 -7.77 0.40 -7.43
CA TRP A 118 -8.57 0.82 -8.56
C TRP A 118 -8.35 -0.11 -9.76
N SER A 119 -9.32 -0.18 -10.67
CA SER A 119 -9.29 -1.13 -11.80
C SER A 119 -8.16 -0.87 -12.82
N GLY A 120 -7.47 0.27 -12.71
CA GLY A 120 -6.24 0.54 -13.47
C GLY A 120 -4.98 -0.12 -12.89
N ASN A 121 -5.01 -0.56 -11.64
CA ASN A 121 -3.88 -1.21 -10.98
C ASN A 121 -4.04 -2.74 -10.97
N SER A 122 -3.89 -3.35 -12.14
CA SER A 122 -4.02 -4.80 -12.31
C SER A 122 -2.98 -5.58 -11.49
N ALA A 123 -1.78 -5.02 -11.30
CA ALA A 123 -0.73 -5.65 -10.50
C ALA A 123 -1.14 -5.79 -9.03
N MET A 124 -1.74 -4.74 -8.45
CA MET A 124 -2.21 -4.80 -7.06
C MET A 124 -3.39 -5.75 -6.89
N MET A 125 -4.32 -5.79 -7.86
CA MET A 125 -5.42 -6.76 -7.85
C MET A 125 -4.89 -8.20 -7.88
N ALA A 126 -3.91 -8.49 -8.75
CA ALA A 126 -3.27 -9.81 -8.83
C ALA A 126 -2.54 -10.19 -7.52
N VAL A 127 -1.88 -9.24 -6.86
CA VAL A 127 -1.25 -9.46 -5.54
C VAL A 127 -2.29 -9.78 -4.48
N ALA A 128 -3.40 -9.05 -4.43
CA ALA A 128 -4.49 -9.31 -3.48
C ALA A 128 -5.06 -10.73 -3.66
N GLU A 129 -5.38 -11.11 -4.90
CA GLU A 129 -5.92 -12.44 -5.24
C GLU A 129 -4.91 -13.55 -4.93
N LYS A 130 -3.63 -13.35 -5.25
CA LYS A 130 -2.55 -14.31 -4.91
C LYS A 130 -2.39 -14.52 -3.41
N LEU A 131 -2.65 -13.49 -2.63
CA LEU A 131 -2.64 -13.54 -1.16
C LEU A 131 -3.92 -14.15 -0.56
N GLY A 132 -4.91 -14.50 -1.39
CA GLY A 132 -6.17 -15.09 -0.96
C GLY A 132 -7.22 -14.07 -0.51
N PHE A 133 -6.97 -12.77 -0.74
CA PHE A 133 -7.99 -11.75 -0.49
C PHE A 133 -9.15 -11.93 -1.48
N LEU A 134 -10.36 -11.88 -0.99
CA LEU A 134 -11.57 -11.93 -1.81
C LEU A 134 -11.96 -10.52 -2.26
N LYS A 135 -12.45 -10.41 -3.50
CA LYS A 135 -13.06 -9.18 -3.98
C LYS A 135 -14.42 -8.99 -3.31
N GLU A 136 -14.52 -8.04 -2.41
CA GLU A 136 -15.74 -7.76 -1.63
C GLU A 136 -16.61 -6.68 -2.23
N GLY A 137 -16.05 -5.84 -3.12
CA GLY A 137 -16.81 -4.78 -3.75
C GLY A 137 -16.13 -4.15 -4.95
N GLN A 138 -16.97 -3.58 -5.83
CA GLN A 138 -16.53 -2.82 -6.99
C GLN A 138 -17.50 -1.67 -7.23
N ILE A 139 -17.03 -0.45 -7.06
CA ILE A 139 -17.81 0.75 -7.31
C ILE A 139 -17.43 1.30 -8.68
N ARG A 140 -18.35 1.16 -9.62
CA ARG A 140 -18.07 1.42 -11.03
C ARG A 140 -17.94 2.90 -11.32
N LYS A 141 -16.95 3.29 -12.19
CA LYS A 141 -16.78 4.62 -12.77
C LYS A 141 -16.68 5.77 -11.75
N VAL A 142 -16.09 5.52 -10.59
CA VAL A 142 -15.89 6.52 -9.53
C VAL A 142 -14.48 7.10 -9.49
N ARG A 143 -13.62 6.68 -10.41
CA ARG A 143 -12.26 7.20 -10.56
C ARG A 143 -12.06 7.68 -11.99
N TYR A 144 -11.88 8.98 -12.18
CA TYR A 144 -11.60 9.57 -13.49
C TYR A 144 -10.12 9.93 -13.58
N TYR A 145 -9.42 9.40 -14.59
CA TYR A 145 -8.01 9.66 -14.78
C TYR A 145 -7.65 9.58 -16.27
N GLN A 146 -6.92 10.58 -16.77
CA GLN A 146 -6.47 10.65 -18.17
C GLN A 146 -7.56 10.36 -19.20
N GLY A 147 -8.72 10.99 -19.07
CA GLY A 147 -9.83 10.86 -20.03
C GLY A 147 -10.65 9.58 -19.91
N LYS A 148 -10.39 8.72 -18.91
CA LYS A 148 -11.09 7.44 -18.71
C LYS A 148 -11.67 7.32 -17.32
N TYR A 149 -12.77 6.56 -17.22
CA TYR A 149 -13.35 6.14 -15.95
C TYR A 149 -12.83 4.77 -15.54
N TYR A 150 -12.48 4.64 -14.28
CA TYR A 150 -12.08 3.42 -13.62
C TYR A 150 -12.94 3.16 -12.40
N ASP A 151 -12.89 1.94 -11.91
CA ASP A 151 -13.65 1.50 -10.75
C ASP A 151 -12.78 1.56 -9.48
N SER A 152 -13.40 1.77 -8.34
CA SER A 152 -12.79 1.47 -7.04
C SER A 152 -13.06 0.01 -6.70
N VAL A 153 -12.01 -0.74 -6.38
CA VAL A 153 -12.09 -2.19 -6.09
C VAL A 153 -11.65 -2.43 -4.65
N LYS A 154 -12.50 -3.15 -3.92
CA LYS A 154 -12.24 -3.51 -2.52
C LYS A 154 -11.99 -5.00 -2.40
N TYR A 155 -10.94 -5.33 -1.69
CA TYR A 155 -10.56 -6.68 -1.30
C TYR A 155 -10.55 -6.80 0.21
N GLY A 156 -10.84 -8.00 0.73
CA GLY A 156 -10.77 -8.29 2.15
C GLY A 156 -10.37 -9.73 2.40
N ILE A 157 -9.82 -9.97 3.60
CA ILE A 157 -9.52 -11.29 4.09
C ILE A 157 -9.91 -11.38 5.57
N LEU A 158 -10.56 -12.49 5.94
CA LEU A 158 -10.90 -12.77 7.32
C LEU A 158 -9.72 -13.44 8.04
N ARG A 159 -9.65 -13.24 9.36
CA ARG A 159 -8.66 -13.90 10.22
C ARG A 159 -8.66 -15.42 10.05
N GLU A 160 -9.81 -16.04 10.04
CA GLU A 160 -9.95 -17.50 9.88
C GLU A 160 -9.46 -17.96 8.49
N GLU A 161 -9.74 -17.21 7.44
CA GLU A 161 -9.25 -17.52 6.09
C GLU A 161 -7.72 -17.40 6.01
N TRP A 162 -7.16 -16.38 6.69
CA TRP A 162 -5.71 -16.19 6.73
C TRP A 162 -4.98 -17.27 7.48
N THR A 163 -5.50 -17.72 8.63
CA THR A 163 -4.87 -18.72 9.49
C THR A 163 -4.98 -20.14 8.95
N THR A 164 -5.97 -20.43 8.08
CA THR A 164 -6.15 -21.75 7.46
C THR A 164 -5.44 -21.91 6.12
N ARG A 165 -4.71 -20.91 5.68
CA ARG A 165 -3.90 -21.00 4.45
C ARG A 165 -2.77 -22.01 4.63
N ALA A 166 -2.76 -23.05 3.78
CA ALA A 166 -1.69 -24.04 3.69
C ALA A 166 -0.50 -23.50 2.90
#